data_6a2ff539c3a6243cde8a969cb4ecd52f
#
_entry.id   6a2ff539c3a6243cde8a969cb4ecd52f
#
_cell.length_a   1.000
_cell.length_b   1.000
_cell.length_c   1.000
_cell.angle_alpha   90.00
_cell.angle_beta   90.00
_cell.angle_gamma   90.00
#
_symmetry.space_group_name_H-M   'P 1'
#
loop_
_entity.id
_entity.type
_entity.pdbx_description
1 polymer ?
#
loop_
_entity_poly.entity_id
_entity_poly.type
_entity_poly.pdbx_seq_one_letter_code
_entity_poly.pdbx_strand_id
1 'polypeptide(L)'
;YSKFLRSLDSADPSILNSFARVYMFKEITPSNTQLNYYDLTFASPIYVTSSDESVMSSTPFLLNGITHFFADTPIEGSNDRKIIIYKVVNGNRSIVNANAGTIYATNGRVVINGFKPDTTDTIRITFLPNSNDLAPKRNQLLEISMTNVLITGEVDTIAVSGSSGTVNYQTTPRHK
;
A
#
# COMPACT_ATOMS: atom_id res chain seq x y z
N TYR A 1 -7.84 11.50 -10.00
CA TYR A 1 -8.44 10.97 -8.77
C TYR A 1 -9.90 11.45 -8.60
N SER A 2 -10.14 12.75 -8.49
CA SER A 2 -11.48 13.31 -8.25
C SER A 2 -12.51 12.98 -9.34
N LYS A 3 -12.10 12.93 -10.61
CA LYS A 3 -12.98 12.51 -11.72
C LYS A 3 -13.39 11.05 -11.60
N PHE A 4 -12.47 10.18 -11.18
CA PHE A 4 -12.73 8.76 -10.95
C PHE A 4 -13.76 8.57 -9.83
N LEU A 5 -13.56 9.21 -8.66
CA LEU A 5 -14.51 9.14 -7.56
C LEU A 5 -15.89 9.64 -7.95
N ARG A 6 -15.97 10.79 -8.64
CA ARG A 6 -17.25 11.32 -9.13
C ARG A 6 -17.94 10.33 -10.08
N SER A 7 -17.20 9.67 -10.96
CA SER A 7 -17.74 8.64 -11.86
C SER A 7 -18.29 7.44 -11.07
N LEU A 8 -17.61 7.05 -10.00
CA LEU A 8 -18.02 5.96 -9.13
C LEU A 8 -19.29 6.33 -8.34
N ASP A 9 -19.32 7.51 -7.71
CA ASP A 9 -20.48 8.00 -6.94
C ASP A 9 -21.72 8.18 -7.81
N SER A 10 -21.54 8.48 -9.11
CA SER A 10 -22.65 8.62 -10.06
C SER A 10 -23.07 7.34 -10.75
N ALA A 11 -22.39 6.21 -10.49
CA ALA A 11 -22.68 4.94 -11.13
C ALA A 11 -24.02 4.33 -10.68
N ASP A 12 -24.39 4.53 -9.41
CA ASP A 12 -25.66 4.09 -8.86
C ASP A 12 -26.11 5.04 -7.73
N PRO A 13 -27.41 5.42 -7.68
CA PRO A 13 -27.95 6.29 -6.62
C PRO A 13 -27.84 5.74 -5.19
N SER A 14 -27.62 4.44 -5.03
CA SER A 14 -27.40 3.82 -3.72
C SER A 14 -25.99 4.05 -3.16
N ILE A 15 -25.06 4.50 -3.99
CA ILE A 15 -23.70 4.85 -3.55
C ILE A 15 -23.73 6.24 -2.93
N LEU A 16 -23.70 6.31 -1.61
CA LEU A 16 -23.74 7.56 -0.86
C LEU A 16 -22.39 8.27 -0.86
N ASN A 17 -21.30 7.51 -0.80
CA ASN A 17 -19.95 8.02 -0.77
C ASN A 17 -18.96 6.93 -1.19
N SER A 18 -17.86 7.31 -1.82
CA SER A 18 -16.79 6.40 -2.18
C SER A 18 -15.43 6.92 -1.74
N PHE A 19 -14.58 6.00 -1.29
CA PHE A 19 -13.19 6.27 -0.97
C PHE A 19 -12.28 5.40 -1.84
N ALA A 20 -11.22 5.99 -2.34
CA ALA A 20 -10.17 5.22 -3.00
C ALA A 20 -8.82 5.54 -2.38
N ARG A 21 -8.01 4.51 -2.16
CA ARG A 21 -6.61 4.65 -1.80
C ARG A 21 -5.76 4.16 -2.96
N VAL A 22 -4.84 5.01 -3.40
CA VAL A 22 -3.88 4.67 -4.45
C VAL A 22 -2.58 4.30 -3.77
N TYR A 23 -2.01 3.17 -4.17
CA TYR A 23 -0.72 2.70 -3.70
C TYR A 23 0.29 2.73 -4.83
N MET A 24 1.52 3.09 -4.50
CA MET A 24 2.66 2.90 -5.38
C MET A 24 3.35 1.60 -5.00
N PHE A 25 3.78 0.82 -5.98
CA PHE A 25 4.60 -0.35 -5.70
C PHE A 25 5.75 -0.49 -6.69
N LYS A 26 6.77 -1.18 -6.25
CA LYS A 26 7.84 -1.71 -7.11
C LYS A 26 8.13 -3.15 -6.73
N GLU A 27 8.58 -3.90 -7.69
CA GLU A 27 8.95 -5.29 -7.55
C GLU A 27 10.45 -5.44 -7.71
N ILE A 28 11.05 -6.23 -6.83
CA ILE A 28 12.44 -6.65 -6.93
C ILE A 28 12.48 -8.17 -7.04
N THR A 29 13.37 -8.67 -7.89
CA THR A 29 13.71 -10.10 -7.96
C THR A 29 15.09 -10.25 -7.31
N PRO A 30 15.15 -10.69 -6.06
CA PRO A 30 16.42 -10.76 -5.34
C PRO A 30 17.28 -11.94 -5.79
N SER A 31 18.58 -11.81 -5.56
CA SER A 31 19.51 -12.95 -5.67
C SER A 31 19.54 -13.75 -4.38
N ASN A 32 19.50 -15.07 -4.47
CA ASN A 32 19.68 -15.98 -3.35
C ASN A 32 21.14 -16.47 -3.20
N THR A 33 22.04 -16.04 -4.07
CA THR A 33 23.44 -16.47 -4.06
C THR A 33 24.38 -15.44 -3.46
N GLN A 34 24.05 -14.14 -3.55
CA GLN A 34 24.90 -13.05 -3.07
C GLN A 34 24.09 -11.95 -2.41
N LEU A 35 24.72 -11.21 -1.50
CA LEU A 35 24.16 -10.00 -0.92
C LEU A 35 24.09 -8.91 -1.98
N ASN A 36 22.92 -8.36 -2.21
CA ASN A 36 22.70 -7.29 -3.15
C ASN A 36 22.18 -6.03 -2.46
N TYR A 37 22.43 -4.94 -3.15
CA TYR A 37 21.97 -3.61 -2.80
C TYR A 37 20.86 -3.20 -3.78
N TYR A 38 19.75 -2.71 -3.26
CA TYR A 38 18.62 -2.30 -4.09
C TYR A 38 18.32 -0.82 -3.86
N ASP A 39 18.30 -0.07 -4.94
CA ASP A 39 17.98 1.37 -4.95
C ASP A 39 16.75 1.58 -5.82
N LEU A 40 15.62 1.87 -5.18
CA LEU A 40 14.33 2.02 -5.82
C LEU A 40 13.91 3.48 -5.76
N THR A 41 13.56 4.05 -6.91
CA THR A 41 13.03 5.40 -6.98
C THR A 41 11.57 5.36 -7.40
N PHE A 42 10.69 5.82 -6.53
CA PHE A 42 9.28 6.08 -6.83
C PHE A 42 9.15 7.47 -7.45
N ALA A 43 8.17 7.63 -8.36
CA ALA A 43 7.99 8.89 -9.07
C ALA A 43 7.33 10.00 -8.22
N SER A 44 6.89 9.67 -7.01
CA SER A 44 6.21 10.57 -6.08
C SER A 44 6.82 10.46 -4.69
N PRO A 45 6.82 11.53 -3.90
CA PRO A 45 7.13 11.46 -2.48
C PRO A 45 6.25 10.43 -1.77
N ILE A 46 6.80 9.80 -0.74
CA ILE A 46 6.12 8.80 0.07
C ILE A 46 5.40 9.51 1.22
N TYR A 47 4.15 9.12 1.46
CA TYR A 47 3.39 9.60 2.61
C TYR A 47 4.05 9.11 3.90
N VAL A 48 4.26 10.02 4.84
CA VAL A 48 4.81 9.72 6.17
C VAL A 48 3.84 10.21 7.22
N THR A 49 3.54 9.36 8.17
CA THR A 49 2.77 9.71 9.37
C THR A 49 3.72 9.99 10.53
N SER A 50 3.32 10.83 11.47
CA SER A 50 4.03 11.06 12.73
C SER A 50 3.87 9.89 13.72
N SER A 51 3.02 8.91 13.40
CA SER A 51 2.84 7.72 14.23
C SER A 51 3.96 6.70 14.00
N ASP A 52 4.10 5.77 14.95
CA ASP A 52 5.04 4.64 14.84
C ASP A 52 4.56 3.56 13.83
N GLU A 53 3.43 3.80 13.16
CA GLU A 53 2.93 2.89 12.15
C GLU A 53 3.87 2.84 10.94
N SER A 54 4.04 1.63 10.42
CA SER A 54 4.82 1.41 9.20
C SER A 54 4.10 1.98 8.00
N VAL A 55 4.82 2.76 7.18
CA VAL A 55 4.31 3.29 5.90
C VAL A 55 4.68 2.38 4.73
N MET A 56 5.58 1.43 4.97
CA MET A 56 6.03 0.41 4.02
C MET A 56 5.32 -0.91 4.28
N SER A 57 4.94 -1.60 3.22
CA SER A 57 4.56 -3.00 3.27
C SER A 57 5.25 -3.80 2.17
N SER A 58 5.45 -5.08 2.37
CA SER A 58 5.98 -5.98 1.36
C SER A 58 5.21 -7.29 1.29
N THR A 59 5.33 -7.98 0.15
CA THR A 59 5.03 -9.41 0.10
C THR A 59 6.04 -10.19 0.94
N PRO A 60 5.68 -11.41 1.41
CA PRO A 60 6.58 -12.24 2.21
C PRO A 60 7.81 -12.71 1.42
N PHE A 61 8.90 -12.99 2.14
CA PHE A 61 10.09 -13.65 1.62
C PHE A 61 10.70 -14.57 2.68
N LEU A 62 11.54 -15.51 2.26
CA LEU A 62 12.16 -16.48 3.16
C LEU A 62 13.58 -16.06 3.52
N LEU A 63 13.91 -16.12 4.82
CA LEU A 63 15.27 -16.06 5.35
C LEU A 63 15.46 -17.22 6.33
N ASN A 64 16.44 -18.08 6.07
CA ASN A 64 16.70 -19.29 6.85
C ASN A 64 15.45 -20.17 7.01
N GLY A 65 14.67 -20.33 5.93
CA GLY A 65 13.45 -21.12 5.90
C GLY A 65 12.24 -20.50 6.64
N ILE A 66 12.36 -19.28 7.16
CA ILE A 66 11.32 -18.61 7.92
C ILE A 66 10.78 -17.42 7.10
N THR A 67 9.47 -17.24 7.14
CA THR A 67 8.78 -16.10 6.48
C THR A 67 9.08 -14.78 7.18
N HIS A 68 9.53 -13.81 6.40
CA HIS A 68 9.82 -12.44 6.84
C HIS A 68 9.14 -11.43 5.94
N PHE A 69 9.10 -10.18 6.42
CA PHE A 69 8.53 -9.03 5.73
C PHE A 69 9.44 -7.81 5.92
N PHE A 70 9.39 -6.90 4.96
CA PHE A 70 9.88 -5.54 5.16
C PHE A 70 8.80 -4.69 5.81
N ALA A 71 9.24 -3.83 6.70
CA ALA A 71 8.49 -2.73 7.28
C ALA A 71 9.46 -1.58 7.55
N ASP A 72 9.01 -0.54 8.21
CA ASP A 72 9.86 0.58 8.58
C ASP A 72 9.52 1.11 9.96
N THR A 73 10.45 1.91 10.49
CA THR A 73 10.31 2.66 11.74
C THR A 73 10.74 4.10 11.52
N PRO A 74 10.14 5.07 12.24
CA PRO A 74 10.53 6.47 12.14
C PRO A 74 11.99 6.69 12.57
N ILE A 75 12.59 7.76 12.03
CA ILE A 75 13.84 8.33 12.52
C ILE A 75 13.46 9.63 13.21
N GLU A 76 13.81 9.75 14.48
CA GLU A 76 13.49 10.94 15.27
C GLU A 76 14.03 12.21 14.60
N GLY A 77 13.16 13.23 14.50
CA GLY A 77 13.51 14.52 13.88
C GLY A 77 13.65 14.50 12.36
N SER A 78 13.26 13.42 11.68
CA SER A 78 13.36 13.29 10.22
C SER A 78 12.08 12.77 9.60
N ASN A 79 11.84 13.15 8.33
CA ASN A 79 10.82 12.49 7.50
C ASN A 79 11.34 11.18 6.91
N ASP A 80 12.63 10.90 6.98
CA ASP A 80 13.20 9.64 6.54
C ASP A 80 12.90 8.54 7.54
N ARG A 81 12.89 7.29 7.07
CA ARG A 81 12.54 6.14 7.92
C ARG A 81 13.56 5.01 7.72
N LYS A 82 13.78 4.21 8.76
CA LYS A 82 14.63 3.02 8.68
C LYS A 82 13.82 1.83 8.21
N ILE A 83 14.36 1.08 7.26
CA ILE A 83 13.78 -0.20 6.86
C ILE A 83 14.20 -1.26 7.87
N ILE A 84 13.21 -2.05 8.30
CA ILE A 84 13.40 -3.19 9.17
C ILE A 84 12.95 -4.47 8.48
N ILE A 85 13.53 -5.60 8.90
CA ILE A 85 13.04 -6.92 8.57
C ILE A 85 12.45 -7.53 9.84
N TYR A 86 11.23 -8.06 9.73
CA TYR A 86 10.55 -8.70 10.85
C TYR A 86 9.91 -10.02 10.44
N LYS A 87 9.63 -10.84 11.43
CA LYS A 87 8.79 -12.03 11.35
C LYS A 87 7.62 -11.93 12.32
N VAL A 88 6.61 -12.75 12.11
CA VAL A 88 5.47 -12.84 13.03
C VAL A 88 5.66 -14.05 13.93
N VAL A 89 5.62 -13.82 15.24
CA VAL A 89 5.71 -14.85 16.27
C VAL A 89 4.52 -14.71 17.23
N ASN A 90 3.68 -15.71 17.30
CA ASN A 90 2.45 -15.69 18.12
C ASN A 90 1.57 -14.45 17.87
N GLY A 91 1.43 -14.06 16.60
CA GLY A 91 0.66 -12.89 16.20
C GLY A 91 1.35 -11.53 16.38
N ASN A 92 2.52 -11.50 17.02
CA ASN A 92 3.28 -10.28 17.28
C ASN A 92 4.45 -10.12 16.30
N ARG A 93 4.76 -8.85 15.96
CA ARG A 93 5.91 -8.50 15.14
C ARG A 93 7.20 -8.64 15.95
N SER A 94 8.14 -9.45 15.45
CA SER A 94 9.48 -9.63 16.02
C SER A 94 10.52 -9.13 15.02
N ILE A 95 11.24 -8.07 15.36
CA ILE A 95 12.27 -7.47 14.48
C ILE A 95 13.51 -8.37 14.47
N VAL A 96 13.96 -8.72 13.27
CA VAL A 96 15.15 -9.53 13.02
C VAL A 96 16.34 -8.67 12.58
N ASN A 97 16.06 -7.62 11.81
CA ASN A 97 17.06 -6.63 11.39
C ASN A 97 16.45 -5.24 11.52
N ALA A 98 16.99 -4.41 12.40
CA ALA A 98 16.51 -3.06 12.65
C ALA A 98 17.12 -2.01 11.71
N ASN A 99 18.03 -2.40 10.79
CA ASN A 99 18.73 -1.48 9.91
C ASN A 99 18.96 -2.12 8.52
N ALA A 100 17.89 -2.60 7.90
CA ALA A 100 17.94 -3.21 6.57
C ALA A 100 18.04 -2.18 5.43
N GLY A 101 17.85 -0.89 5.72
CA GLY A 101 17.92 0.17 4.73
C GLY A 101 17.31 1.48 5.19
N THR A 102 17.07 2.37 4.22
CA THR A 102 16.52 3.70 4.48
C THR A 102 15.48 4.08 3.43
N ILE A 103 14.41 4.72 3.86
CA ILE A 103 13.40 5.37 3.04
C ILE A 103 13.62 6.87 3.11
N TYR A 104 13.94 7.48 1.97
CA TYR A 104 14.02 8.92 1.78
C TYR A 104 12.66 9.42 1.27
N ALA A 105 11.76 9.72 2.19
CA ALA A 105 10.36 9.92 1.89
C ALA A 105 10.09 11.12 0.97
N THR A 106 10.82 12.21 1.14
CA THR A 106 10.63 13.46 0.39
C THR A 106 10.90 13.31 -1.11
N ASN A 107 11.83 12.43 -1.51
CA ASN A 107 12.16 12.21 -2.91
C ASN A 107 11.70 10.85 -3.45
N GLY A 108 11.00 10.06 -2.63
CA GLY A 108 10.49 8.76 -3.03
C GLY A 108 11.56 7.70 -3.27
N ARG A 109 12.74 7.82 -2.65
CA ARG A 109 13.85 6.87 -2.82
C ARG A 109 13.89 5.88 -1.67
N VAL A 110 14.09 4.61 -1.98
CA VAL A 110 14.13 3.50 -1.03
C VAL A 110 15.38 2.67 -1.28
N VAL A 111 16.20 2.55 -0.28
CA VAL A 111 17.48 1.86 -0.35
C VAL A 111 17.46 0.67 0.60
N ILE A 112 17.68 -0.53 0.07
CA ILE A 112 17.81 -1.77 0.85
C ILE A 112 19.25 -2.23 0.78
N ASN A 113 19.86 -2.42 1.95
CA ASN A 113 21.28 -2.75 2.08
C ASN A 113 21.48 -4.27 2.30
N GLY A 114 22.42 -4.85 1.57
CA GLY A 114 22.93 -6.18 1.87
C GLY A 114 21.86 -7.27 2.01
N PHE A 115 20.88 -7.31 1.11
CA PHE A 115 19.76 -8.24 1.17
C PHE A 115 20.01 -9.49 0.32
N LYS A 116 19.83 -10.66 0.93
CA LYS A 116 19.94 -11.97 0.29
C LYS A 116 18.91 -12.92 0.93
N PRO A 117 17.74 -13.13 0.30
CA PRO A 117 16.78 -14.14 0.75
C PRO A 117 17.14 -15.54 0.28
N ASP A 118 16.39 -16.54 0.76
CA ASP A 118 16.60 -17.94 0.39
C ASP A 118 16.13 -18.27 -1.03
N THR A 119 15.17 -17.49 -1.55
CA THR A 119 14.58 -17.68 -2.87
C THR A 119 14.75 -16.45 -3.74
N THR A 120 14.53 -16.61 -5.05
CA THR A 120 14.51 -15.51 -6.04
C THR A 120 13.10 -15.02 -6.34
N ASP A 121 12.12 -15.34 -5.48
CA ASP A 121 10.74 -14.93 -5.66
C ASP A 121 10.63 -13.40 -5.67
N THR A 122 9.75 -12.91 -6.53
CA THR A 122 9.52 -11.47 -6.65
C THR A 122 8.91 -10.91 -5.36
N ILE A 123 9.55 -9.90 -4.82
CA ILE A 123 9.08 -9.18 -3.63
C ILE A 123 8.51 -7.85 -4.10
N ARG A 124 7.24 -7.63 -3.82
CA ARG A 124 6.55 -6.36 -4.05
C ARG A 124 6.69 -5.48 -2.81
N ILE A 125 7.13 -4.25 -3.01
CA ILE A 125 7.27 -3.23 -1.98
C ILE A 125 6.28 -2.13 -2.30
N THR A 126 5.41 -1.81 -1.33
CA THR A 126 4.26 -0.95 -1.50
C THR A 126 4.29 0.21 -0.53
N PHE A 127 3.92 1.40 -1.01
CA PHE A 127 3.80 2.64 -0.25
C PHE A 127 2.54 3.40 -0.61
N LEU A 128 2.09 4.26 0.30
CA LEU A 128 1.14 5.33 -0.02
C LEU A 128 1.92 6.54 -0.59
N PRO A 129 1.46 7.14 -1.70
CA PRO A 129 2.01 8.40 -2.17
C PRO A 129 1.60 9.54 -1.22
N ASN A 130 2.42 10.56 -1.12
CA ASN A 130 2.11 11.76 -0.32
C ASN A 130 0.96 12.59 -0.91
N SER A 131 0.64 12.38 -2.18
CA SER A 131 -0.49 12.99 -2.88
C SER A 131 -1.19 11.97 -3.77
N ASN A 132 -2.51 11.99 -3.79
CA ASN A 132 -3.30 11.19 -4.73
C ASN A 132 -3.31 11.79 -6.15
N ASP A 133 -2.76 13.00 -6.33
CA ASP A 133 -2.64 13.66 -7.63
C ASP A 133 -1.36 13.18 -8.32
N LEU A 134 -1.41 11.96 -8.84
CA LEU A 134 -0.31 11.32 -9.54
C LEU A 134 -0.32 11.74 -11.00
N ALA A 135 0.68 12.52 -11.41
CA ALA A 135 0.92 12.86 -12.80
C ALA A 135 2.02 11.95 -13.40
N PRO A 136 1.79 11.34 -14.56
CA PRO A 136 2.81 10.52 -15.19
C PRO A 136 3.99 11.37 -15.66
N LYS A 137 5.20 11.03 -15.24
CA LYS A 137 6.42 11.78 -15.55
C LYS A 137 6.80 11.80 -17.05
N ARG A 138 6.23 10.90 -17.84
CA ARG A 138 6.56 10.73 -19.28
C ARG A 138 5.36 10.84 -20.19
N ASN A 139 4.33 11.57 -19.82
CA ASN A 139 3.10 11.67 -20.62
C ASN A 139 2.47 10.30 -20.98
N GLN A 140 2.67 9.31 -20.13
CA GLN A 140 2.12 7.97 -20.30
C GLN A 140 0.72 7.92 -19.70
N LEU A 141 -0.17 7.16 -20.34
CA LEU A 141 -1.47 6.83 -19.76
C LEU A 141 -1.26 5.99 -18.49
N LEU A 142 -1.90 6.39 -17.39
CA LEU A 142 -2.00 5.55 -16.20
C LEU A 142 -3.11 4.55 -16.44
N GLU A 143 -2.77 3.28 -16.45
CA GLU A 143 -3.73 2.18 -16.55
C GLU A 143 -4.01 1.62 -15.16
N ILE A 144 -5.29 1.41 -14.86
CA ILE A 144 -5.71 0.71 -13.65
C ILE A 144 -5.76 -0.78 -13.98
N SER A 145 -4.82 -1.53 -13.43
CA SER A 145 -4.85 -2.99 -13.53
C SER A 145 -5.98 -3.55 -12.66
N MET A 146 -6.98 -4.16 -13.28
CA MET A 146 -8.13 -4.76 -12.58
C MET A 146 -7.71 -5.84 -11.58
N THR A 147 -6.57 -6.49 -11.80
CA THR A 147 -6.03 -7.49 -10.86
C THR A 147 -5.50 -6.89 -9.56
N ASN A 148 -5.27 -5.57 -9.53
CA ASN A 148 -4.75 -4.83 -8.39
C ASN A 148 -5.80 -3.89 -7.77
N VAL A 149 -7.07 -4.00 -8.18
CA VAL A 149 -8.18 -3.23 -7.63
C VAL A 149 -8.97 -4.10 -6.67
N LEU A 150 -9.14 -3.64 -5.44
CA LEU A 150 -10.06 -4.21 -4.47
C LEU A 150 -11.22 -3.23 -4.27
N ILE A 151 -12.44 -3.69 -4.51
CA ILE A 151 -13.66 -2.92 -4.29
C ILE A 151 -14.41 -3.59 -3.13
N THR A 152 -14.68 -2.82 -2.08
CA THR A 152 -15.47 -3.28 -0.93
C THR A 152 -16.66 -2.34 -0.78
N GLY A 153 -17.85 -2.91 -0.66
CA GLY A 153 -19.08 -2.18 -0.33
C GLY A 153 -19.42 -2.38 1.13
N GLU A 154 -19.72 -1.30 1.83
CA GLU A 154 -20.21 -1.33 3.21
C GLU A 154 -21.53 -0.59 3.31
N VAL A 155 -22.43 -1.09 4.16
CA VAL A 155 -23.69 -0.43 4.43
C VAL A 155 -23.44 0.70 5.44
N ASP A 156 -23.81 1.93 5.09
CA ASP A 156 -23.77 3.03 6.04
C ASP A 156 -24.88 2.88 7.09
N THR A 157 -24.51 2.40 8.28
CA THR A 157 -25.42 2.23 9.40
C THR A 157 -25.72 3.53 10.15
N ILE A 158 -24.96 4.60 9.90
CA ILE A 158 -25.12 5.89 10.58
C ILE A 158 -26.25 6.70 9.93
N ALA A 159 -26.43 6.58 8.62
CA ALA A 159 -27.51 7.25 7.89
C ALA A 159 -28.94 6.79 8.30
N VAL A 160 -29.04 5.69 9.03
CA VAL A 160 -30.32 5.13 9.50
C VAL A 160 -30.77 5.70 10.85
N SER A 161 -29.94 6.47 11.55
CA SER A 161 -30.21 6.91 12.93
C SER A 161 -31.14 8.13 13.05
N GLY A 162 -31.86 8.51 12.01
CA GLY A 162 -32.69 9.72 11.99
C GLY A 162 -34.18 9.57 11.76
N SER A 163 -34.71 8.37 11.47
CA SER A 163 -36.17 8.18 11.30
C SER A 163 -36.54 6.71 11.45
N SER A 164 -37.50 6.42 12.30
CA SER A 164 -38.14 5.10 12.40
C SER A 164 -38.99 4.83 11.14
N GLY A 165 -38.35 4.63 10.04
CA GLY A 165 -38.96 4.24 8.78
C GLY A 165 -38.22 3.04 8.21
N THR A 166 -38.89 1.90 8.15
CA THR A 166 -38.42 0.70 7.46
C THR A 166 -38.16 1.08 6.00
N VAL A 167 -36.92 1.27 5.61
CA VAL A 167 -36.58 1.44 4.20
C VAL A 167 -36.56 0.07 3.55
N ASN A 168 -37.67 -0.28 2.92
CA ASN A 168 -37.75 -1.47 2.06
C ASN A 168 -37.06 -1.14 0.73
N TYR A 169 -35.84 -1.57 0.54
CA TYR A 169 -35.21 -1.59 -0.78
C TYR A 169 -35.81 -2.74 -1.60
N GLN A 170 -36.76 -2.42 -2.48
CA GLN A 170 -37.14 -3.34 -3.53
C GLN A 170 -36.11 -3.24 -4.67
N THR A 171 -35.21 -4.20 -4.72
CA THR A 171 -34.39 -4.43 -5.91
C THR A 171 -35.26 -5.02 -7.01
N THR A 172 -35.74 -4.20 -7.92
CA THR A 172 -36.36 -4.67 -9.15
C THR A 172 -35.24 -5.02 -10.15
N PRO A 173 -35.06 -6.29 -10.55
CA PRO A 173 -34.07 -6.59 -11.57
C PRO A 173 -34.54 -5.98 -12.91
N ARG A 174 -33.77 -5.08 -13.46
CA ARG A 174 -33.95 -4.63 -14.85
C ARG A 174 -33.38 -5.71 -15.76
N HIS A 175 -34.23 -6.56 -16.28
CA HIS A 175 -33.89 -7.33 -17.47
C HIS A 175 -33.86 -6.40 -18.71
N LYS A 176 -32.71 -6.37 -19.36
CA LYS A 176 -32.57 -6.12 -20.80
C LYS A 176 -31.66 -7.18 -21.39
#